data_b72c7365ddc7284cc2ef1c348f5a4291
#
_entry.id   b72c7365ddc7284cc2ef1c348f5a4291
#
_cell.length_a   1.000
_cell.length_b   1.000
_cell.length_c   1.000
_cell.angle_alpha   90.00
_cell.angle_beta   90.00
_cell.angle_gamma   90.00
#
_symmetry.space_group_name_H-M   'P 1'
#
loop_
_entity.id
_entity.type
_entity.pdbx_description
1 polymer ?
#
loop_
_entity_poly.entity_id
_entity_poly.type
_entity_poly.pdbx_seq_one_letter_code
_entity_poly.pdbx_strand_id
1 'polypeptide(L)'
;MASCKLIIEDEVNIKFEGLAVDVRRKISNALKFEVPYARYMPQYKLGRWDGKVGFFGLGGSGYVNHLDTITDVLHKQGVEISEIIDRREVVDLNFEDIKEDFWGDKTWPKGHPAEGEKIRLRDYQVEVINNFLQNPQALQEVATGAGKTIITATLSKITEHYGRSLVIVPNKSLVTQTEDDYINCGLDVGVYFGDRKELGKTHTICTWQSLNILDKRSKYGEDVLSLAEFLEGVSTVIVDEVHQAKAEVLKNLLTRNLKNAPIRWGLTGTIPKEKFEFEAIHASIGPVIGQISAKELQDKGVLSECHVNIVQLIDTPVHSNYQEELKYLVSNDQRVDYLGKLANKIKQSGNTLILVDRISAGEKLQALIPDSVFVKGDVKLKDRKEAYDEINEGTNHVVIATY
;
A
#
# COMPACT_ATOMS: atom_id res chain seq x y z
N MET A 1 -22.08 38.63 5.79
CA MET A 1 -21.53 37.33 6.16
C MET A 1 -20.03 37.37 6.07
N ALA A 2 -19.32 36.66 6.91
CA ALA A 2 -17.87 36.55 6.78
C ALA A 2 -17.55 35.76 5.49
N SER A 3 -16.52 36.15 4.76
CA SER A 3 -16.13 35.48 3.52
C SER A 3 -14.65 35.14 3.51
N CYS A 4 -14.29 34.11 2.74
CA CYS A 4 -12.93 33.68 2.52
C CYS A 4 -12.68 33.34 1.05
N LYS A 5 -11.41 33.22 0.67
CA LYS A 5 -10.99 32.75 -0.64
C LYS A 5 -10.42 31.33 -0.49
N LEU A 6 -10.76 30.46 -1.44
CA LEU A 6 -10.17 29.14 -1.61
C LEU A 6 -9.18 29.16 -2.76
N ILE A 7 -7.95 28.78 -2.50
CA ILE A 7 -6.90 28.61 -3.52
C ILE A 7 -6.61 27.11 -3.61
N ILE A 8 -6.83 26.52 -4.78
CA ILE A 8 -6.39 25.17 -5.11
C ILE A 8 -4.98 25.32 -5.68
N GLU A 9 -3.96 24.93 -4.89
CA GLU A 9 -2.56 25.16 -5.25
C GLU A 9 -2.02 24.14 -6.25
N ASP A 10 -2.44 22.88 -6.11
CA ASP A 10 -2.07 21.72 -6.93
C ASP A 10 -3.12 20.60 -6.75
N GLU A 11 -2.86 19.41 -7.25
CA GLU A 11 -3.82 18.29 -7.20
C GLU A 11 -4.14 17.80 -5.78
N VAL A 12 -3.37 18.21 -4.79
CA VAL A 12 -3.51 17.75 -3.41
C VAL A 12 -3.74 18.88 -2.42
N ASN A 13 -3.05 20.00 -2.61
CA ASN A 13 -2.94 21.06 -1.61
C ASN A 13 -3.89 22.23 -1.90
N ILE A 14 -4.50 22.73 -0.83
CA ILE A 14 -5.34 23.92 -0.85
C ILE A 14 -4.89 24.92 0.21
N LYS A 15 -5.28 26.17 0.01
CA LYS A 15 -5.10 27.24 0.98
C LYS A 15 -6.34 28.11 1.06
N PHE A 16 -6.72 28.45 2.28
CA PHE A 16 -7.76 29.43 2.55
C PHE A 16 -7.14 30.76 3.00
N GLU A 17 -7.61 31.85 2.39
CA GLU A 17 -7.26 33.22 2.78
C GLU A 17 -8.49 33.95 3.31
N GLY A 18 -8.28 34.89 4.23
CA GLY A 18 -9.36 35.67 4.83
C GLY A 18 -10.11 34.99 5.99
N LEU A 19 -9.75 33.76 6.36
CA LEU A 19 -10.37 33.08 7.51
C LEU A 19 -9.93 33.68 8.84
N ALA A 20 -10.87 33.96 9.72
CA ALA A 20 -10.61 34.36 11.11
C ALA A 20 -9.88 33.23 11.88
N VAL A 21 -9.09 33.58 12.87
CA VAL A 21 -8.24 32.63 13.62
C VAL A 21 -9.07 31.56 14.34
N ASP A 22 -10.21 31.95 14.88
CA ASP A 22 -11.13 31.04 15.59
C ASP A 22 -11.75 30.00 14.63
N VAL A 23 -12.11 30.40 13.40
CA VAL A 23 -12.60 29.51 12.37
C VAL A 23 -11.52 28.52 11.96
N ARG A 24 -10.27 29.02 11.73
CA ARG A 24 -9.12 28.15 11.41
C ARG A 24 -8.85 27.12 12.51
N ARG A 25 -8.98 27.52 13.78
CA ARG A 25 -8.86 26.59 14.90
C ARG A 25 -9.94 25.52 14.93
N LYS A 26 -11.19 25.88 14.59
CA LYS A 26 -12.29 24.91 14.50
C LYS A 26 -12.08 23.91 13.40
N ILE A 27 -11.63 24.34 12.20
CA ILE A 27 -11.28 23.44 11.11
C ILE A 27 -10.09 22.54 11.51
N SER A 28 -9.03 23.13 12.10
CA SER A 28 -7.89 22.37 12.56
C SER A 28 -8.25 21.30 13.59
N ASN A 29 -9.18 21.60 14.51
CA ASN A 29 -9.66 20.63 15.48
C ASN A 29 -10.52 19.54 14.87
N ALA A 30 -11.33 19.85 13.85
CA ALA A 30 -12.13 18.87 13.12
C ALA A 30 -11.26 17.87 12.32
N LEU A 31 -10.09 18.32 11.87
CA LEU A 31 -9.14 17.54 11.08
C LEU A 31 -7.88 17.15 11.88
N LYS A 32 -8.04 16.89 13.19
CA LYS A 32 -6.95 16.50 14.09
C LYS A 32 -7.29 15.19 14.79
N PHE A 33 -6.46 14.18 14.60
CA PHE A 33 -6.73 12.80 15.03
C PHE A 33 -5.66 12.29 15.99
N GLU A 34 -6.08 11.52 16.98
CA GLU A 34 -5.19 10.94 18.00
C GLU A 34 -4.35 9.80 17.41
N VAL A 35 -3.12 9.71 17.87
CA VAL A 35 -2.24 8.57 17.62
C VAL A 35 -2.28 7.67 18.86
N PRO A 36 -2.87 6.47 18.81
CA PRO A 36 -3.13 5.65 19.99
C PRO A 36 -1.88 5.29 20.81
N TYR A 37 -0.75 5.15 20.12
CA TYR A 37 0.55 4.81 20.73
C TYR A 37 1.41 6.04 21.06
N ALA A 38 0.89 7.27 20.92
CA ALA A 38 1.64 8.51 21.19
C ALA A 38 2.29 8.54 22.57
N ARG A 39 1.60 8.01 23.60
CA ARG A 39 2.09 7.95 24.99
C ARG A 39 3.43 7.21 25.15
N TYR A 40 3.80 6.36 24.21
CA TYR A 40 5.07 5.64 24.23
C TYR A 40 6.20 6.40 23.50
N MET A 41 5.87 7.45 22.75
CA MET A 41 6.84 8.20 21.95
C MET A 41 7.57 9.25 22.80
N PRO A 42 8.91 9.41 22.61
CA PRO A 42 9.70 10.36 23.37
C PRO A 42 9.18 11.81 23.28
N GLN A 43 8.73 12.24 22.10
CA GLN A 43 8.22 13.60 21.89
C GLN A 43 6.96 13.89 22.72
N TYR A 44 6.08 12.92 22.86
CA TYR A 44 4.90 13.03 23.72
C TYR A 44 5.30 13.07 25.20
N LYS A 45 6.18 12.17 25.64
CA LYS A 45 6.68 12.13 27.02
C LYS A 45 7.40 13.40 27.44
N LEU A 46 8.05 14.08 26.50
CA LEU A 46 8.74 15.35 26.73
C LEU A 46 7.82 16.59 26.59
N GLY A 47 6.53 16.38 26.36
CA GLY A 47 5.56 17.48 26.17
C GLY A 47 5.77 18.30 24.89
N ARG A 48 6.57 17.81 23.93
CA ARG A 48 6.86 18.51 22.67
C ARG A 48 5.81 18.25 21.58
N TRP A 49 4.92 17.33 21.81
CA TRP A 49 3.86 16.93 20.90
C TRP A 49 2.63 16.48 21.69
N ASP A 50 1.44 16.83 21.24
CA ASP A 50 0.16 16.54 21.92
C ASP A 50 -0.42 15.16 21.57
N GLY A 51 0.32 14.33 20.83
CA GLY A 51 -0.11 12.99 20.44
C GLY A 51 -1.13 12.96 19.31
N LYS A 52 -1.30 14.07 18.58
CA LYS A 52 -2.28 14.17 17.50
C LYS A 52 -1.60 14.55 16.17
N VAL A 53 -2.19 14.07 15.07
CA VAL A 53 -1.82 14.46 13.71
C VAL A 53 -2.92 15.35 13.14
N GLY A 54 -2.55 16.50 12.60
CA GLY A 54 -3.48 17.45 12.00
C GLY A 54 -3.32 17.50 10.48
N PHE A 55 -4.45 17.72 9.79
CA PHE A 55 -4.53 17.83 8.33
C PHE A 55 -4.95 19.22 7.85
N PHE A 56 -5.08 20.18 8.77
CA PHE A 56 -5.30 21.59 8.45
C PHE A 56 -4.41 22.47 9.33
N GLY A 57 -3.61 23.30 8.66
CA GLY A 57 -2.70 24.23 9.33
C GLY A 57 -3.38 25.54 9.74
N LEU A 58 -2.94 26.14 10.87
CA LEU A 58 -3.42 27.45 11.33
C LEU A 58 -3.11 28.58 10.35
N GLY A 59 -2.22 28.38 9.39
CA GLY A 59 -1.97 29.27 8.25
C GLY A 59 -3.04 29.20 7.14
N GLY A 60 -4.02 28.31 7.26
CA GLY A 60 -5.08 28.11 6.27
C GLY A 60 -4.78 27.03 5.21
N SER A 61 -3.67 26.30 5.31
CA SER A 61 -3.32 25.20 4.40
C SER A 61 -4.04 23.91 4.77
N GLY A 62 -4.51 23.18 3.78
CA GLY A 62 -5.19 21.89 3.91
C GLY A 62 -5.04 21.04 2.66
N TYR A 63 -5.91 20.06 2.50
CA TYR A 63 -5.90 19.12 1.39
C TYR A 63 -7.24 19.13 0.65
N VAL A 64 -7.20 18.97 -0.68
CA VAL A 64 -8.38 18.94 -1.56
C VAL A 64 -9.39 17.89 -1.08
N ASN A 65 -8.93 16.69 -0.73
CA ASN A 65 -9.79 15.60 -0.29
C ASN A 65 -10.45 15.82 1.09
N HIS A 66 -10.09 16.88 1.83
CA HIS A 66 -10.76 17.28 3.07
C HIS A 66 -11.72 18.46 2.88
N LEU A 67 -11.97 18.91 1.65
CA LEU A 67 -12.83 20.06 1.38
C LEU A 67 -14.23 19.90 1.98
N ASP A 68 -14.84 18.72 1.89
CA ASP A 68 -16.17 18.48 2.45
C ASP A 68 -16.22 18.77 3.97
N THR A 69 -15.25 18.24 4.71
CA THR A 69 -15.15 18.50 6.16
C THR A 69 -14.89 19.98 6.45
N ILE A 70 -14.08 20.65 5.62
CA ILE A 70 -13.77 22.07 5.80
C ILE A 70 -15.01 22.92 5.49
N THR A 71 -15.69 22.65 4.39
CA THR A 71 -16.90 23.38 3.99
C THR A 71 -18.05 23.21 5.00
N ASP A 72 -18.20 22.02 5.58
CA ASP A 72 -19.14 21.77 6.68
C ASP A 72 -18.87 22.67 7.90
N VAL A 73 -17.60 22.85 8.26
CA VAL A 73 -17.23 23.73 9.36
C VAL A 73 -17.48 25.20 8.97
N LEU A 74 -17.12 25.62 7.75
CA LEU A 74 -17.38 26.97 7.26
C LEU A 74 -18.87 27.29 7.28
N HIS A 75 -19.70 26.39 6.78
CA HIS A 75 -21.15 26.55 6.78
C HIS A 75 -21.72 26.74 8.21
N LYS A 76 -21.29 25.90 9.16
CA LYS A 76 -21.67 26.00 10.57
C LYS A 76 -21.22 27.33 11.21
N GLN A 77 -20.20 27.98 10.67
CA GLN A 77 -19.68 29.27 11.16
C GLN A 77 -20.23 30.47 10.37
N GLY A 78 -21.10 30.26 9.39
CA GLY A 78 -21.66 31.34 8.55
C GLY A 78 -20.61 32.03 7.69
N VAL A 79 -19.59 31.29 7.25
CA VAL A 79 -18.51 31.77 6.36
C VAL A 79 -18.76 31.25 4.96
N GLU A 80 -18.74 32.14 3.96
CA GLU A 80 -18.92 31.81 2.56
C GLU A 80 -17.57 31.84 1.81
N ILE A 81 -17.42 30.94 0.84
CA ILE A 81 -16.29 31.00 -0.11
C ILE A 81 -16.69 32.00 -1.20
N SER A 82 -16.12 33.20 -1.17
CA SER A 82 -16.44 34.28 -2.13
C SER A 82 -15.68 34.16 -3.45
N GLU A 83 -14.57 33.45 -3.46
CA GLU A 83 -13.72 33.31 -4.63
C GLU A 83 -12.99 31.96 -4.59
N ILE A 84 -12.92 31.27 -5.72
CA ILE A 84 -12.13 30.06 -5.91
C ILE A 84 -11.08 30.34 -6.99
N ILE A 85 -9.81 30.19 -6.62
CA ILE A 85 -8.67 30.35 -7.52
C ILE A 85 -8.05 28.98 -7.75
N ASP A 86 -8.24 28.39 -8.91
CA ASP A 86 -7.63 27.12 -9.29
C ASP A 86 -6.32 27.39 -10.04
N ARG A 87 -5.19 26.90 -9.49
CA ARG A 87 -3.85 27.06 -10.07
C ARG A 87 -3.35 25.79 -10.74
N ARG A 88 -4.16 24.74 -10.76
CA ARG A 88 -3.77 23.46 -11.39
C ARG A 88 -3.66 23.65 -12.90
N GLU A 89 -2.77 22.88 -13.50
CA GLU A 89 -2.79 22.72 -14.95
C GLU A 89 -4.05 21.96 -15.37
N VAL A 90 -4.75 22.47 -16.37
CA VAL A 90 -5.96 21.78 -16.86
C VAL A 90 -5.54 20.58 -17.68
N VAL A 91 -5.80 19.38 -17.14
CA VAL A 91 -5.64 18.13 -17.85
C VAL A 91 -7.04 17.61 -18.17
N ASP A 92 -7.35 17.50 -19.45
CA ASP A 92 -8.62 16.93 -19.91
C ASP A 92 -8.54 15.40 -19.83
N LEU A 93 -8.95 14.87 -18.68
CA LEU A 93 -8.99 13.42 -18.44
C LEU A 93 -10.29 12.87 -19.02
N ASN A 94 -10.18 12.13 -20.11
CA ASN A 94 -11.31 11.46 -20.75
C ASN A 94 -11.05 9.96 -20.85
N PHE A 95 -11.76 9.16 -20.05
CA PHE A 95 -11.67 7.74 -20.04
C PHE A 95 -12.97 7.09 -20.48
N GLU A 96 -12.85 6.09 -21.32
CA GLU A 96 -13.97 5.21 -21.70
C GLU A 96 -13.97 3.98 -20.80
N ASP A 97 -15.15 3.48 -20.47
CA ASP A 97 -15.29 2.22 -19.73
C ASP A 97 -14.69 1.05 -20.54
N ILE A 98 -13.92 0.22 -19.88
CA ILE A 98 -13.31 -0.96 -20.47
C ILE A 98 -14.19 -2.20 -20.28
N LYS A 99 -13.86 -3.25 -21.02
CA LYS A 99 -14.49 -4.58 -20.94
C LYS A 99 -13.45 -5.65 -20.66
N GLU A 100 -13.90 -6.88 -20.43
CA GLU A 100 -13.05 -8.04 -20.15
C GLU A 100 -11.99 -8.30 -21.23
N ASP A 101 -12.28 -7.92 -22.49
CA ASP A 101 -11.41 -8.11 -23.65
C ASP A 101 -10.47 -6.93 -23.94
N PHE A 102 -10.25 -6.04 -22.98
CA PHE A 102 -9.38 -4.86 -23.11
C PHE A 102 -8.02 -5.17 -23.76
N TRP A 103 -7.42 -6.29 -23.43
CA TRP A 103 -6.12 -6.70 -23.97
C TRP A 103 -6.20 -7.28 -25.39
N GLY A 104 -7.38 -7.43 -25.99
CA GLY A 104 -7.62 -7.92 -27.33
C GLY A 104 -7.14 -9.36 -27.53
N ASP A 105 -6.28 -9.56 -28.53
CA ASP A 105 -5.72 -10.87 -28.87
C ASP A 105 -4.39 -11.17 -28.18
N LYS A 106 -3.93 -10.34 -27.23
CA LYS A 106 -2.73 -10.64 -26.44
C LYS A 106 -2.91 -11.93 -25.66
N THR A 107 -1.86 -12.75 -25.67
CA THR A 107 -1.79 -14.01 -24.93
C THR A 107 -0.70 -13.96 -23.88
N TRP A 108 -0.86 -14.75 -22.85
CA TRP A 108 0.17 -14.92 -21.85
C TRP A 108 1.45 -15.53 -22.49
N PRO A 109 2.63 -14.98 -22.19
CA PRO A 109 3.87 -15.41 -22.79
C PRO A 109 4.32 -16.79 -22.28
N LYS A 110 5.34 -17.33 -22.96
CA LYS A 110 5.96 -18.59 -22.57
C LYS A 110 6.52 -18.52 -21.14
N GLY A 111 6.26 -19.55 -20.36
CA GLY A 111 6.65 -19.66 -18.96
C GLY A 111 5.62 -19.11 -17.97
N HIS A 112 4.52 -18.52 -18.42
CA HIS A 112 3.41 -18.15 -17.58
C HIS A 112 2.47 -19.37 -17.34
N PRO A 113 1.85 -19.55 -16.15
CA PRO A 113 0.93 -20.67 -15.90
C PRO A 113 -0.23 -20.80 -16.89
N ALA A 114 -0.68 -19.68 -17.47
CA ALA A 114 -1.70 -19.62 -18.51
C ALA A 114 -1.11 -19.39 -19.91
N GLU A 115 0.09 -19.92 -20.21
CA GLU A 115 0.79 -19.73 -21.48
C GLU A 115 -0.12 -20.01 -22.67
N GLY A 116 -0.16 -19.08 -23.62
CA GLY A 116 -0.94 -19.18 -24.84
C GLY A 116 -2.42 -18.84 -24.70
N GLU A 117 -2.95 -18.71 -23.49
CA GLU A 117 -4.32 -18.24 -23.28
C GLU A 117 -4.41 -16.72 -23.47
N LYS A 118 -5.55 -16.23 -23.97
CA LYS A 118 -5.77 -14.78 -24.10
C LYS A 118 -5.83 -14.12 -22.74
N ILE A 119 -5.20 -12.95 -22.62
CA ILE A 119 -5.31 -12.14 -21.41
C ILE A 119 -6.74 -11.59 -21.33
N ARG A 120 -7.49 -12.00 -20.33
CA ARG A 120 -8.86 -11.57 -20.06
C ARG A 120 -8.98 -11.03 -18.65
N LEU A 121 -9.65 -9.90 -18.50
CA LEU A 121 -10.01 -9.37 -17.20
C LEU A 121 -11.24 -10.10 -16.67
N ARG A 122 -11.28 -10.30 -15.37
CA ARG A 122 -12.47 -10.82 -14.69
C ARG A 122 -13.49 -9.70 -14.50
N ASP A 123 -14.76 -10.04 -14.36
CA ASP A 123 -15.87 -9.10 -14.16
C ASP A 123 -15.59 -8.04 -13.08
N TYR A 124 -15.18 -8.47 -11.90
CA TYR A 124 -14.85 -7.57 -10.79
C TYR A 124 -13.57 -6.73 -11.04
N GLN A 125 -12.62 -7.22 -11.84
CA GLN A 125 -11.44 -6.43 -12.23
C GLN A 125 -11.83 -5.29 -13.16
N VAL A 126 -12.74 -5.54 -14.09
CA VAL A 126 -13.34 -4.53 -14.97
C VAL A 126 -14.07 -3.48 -14.12
N GLU A 127 -14.89 -3.91 -13.15
CA GLU A 127 -15.58 -3.01 -12.24
C GLU A 127 -14.62 -2.11 -11.48
N VAL A 128 -13.58 -2.68 -10.85
CA VAL A 128 -12.55 -1.92 -10.11
C VAL A 128 -11.86 -0.90 -11.02
N ILE A 129 -11.50 -1.29 -12.24
CA ILE A 129 -10.83 -0.41 -13.19
C ILE A 129 -11.77 0.74 -13.60
N ASN A 130 -13.01 0.44 -14.02
CA ASN A 130 -13.97 1.45 -14.45
C ASN A 130 -14.30 2.43 -13.30
N ASN A 131 -14.40 1.96 -12.06
CA ASN A 131 -14.54 2.84 -10.90
C ASN A 131 -13.38 3.83 -10.77
N PHE A 132 -12.14 3.39 -10.99
CA PHE A 132 -10.98 4.28 -10.99
C PHE A 132 -11.00 5.28 -12.15
N LEU A 133 -11.38 4.85 -13.35
CA LEU A 133 -11.45 5.73 -14.53
C LEU A 133 -12.46 6.86 -14.35
N GLN A 134 -13.54 6.63 -13.62
CA GLN A 134 -14.52 7.66 -13.26
C GLN A 134 -14.05 8.56 -12.11
N ASN A 135 -13.00 8.16 -11.38
CA ASN A 135 -12.49 8.86 -10.19
C ASN A 135 -10.97 8.97 -10.26
N PRO A 136 -10.41 10.03 -10.85
CA PRO A 136 -8.96 10.19 -11.03
C PRO A 136 -8.14 10.19 -9.73
N GLN A 137 -8.77 10.48 -8.61
CA GLN A 137 -8.16 10.42 -7.27
C GLN A 137 -9.03 9.54 -6.37
N ALA A 138 -8.59 8.32 -6.11
CA ALA A 138 -9.41 7.35 -5.39
C ALA A 138 -8.61 6.21 -4.78
N LEU A 139 -9.19 5.59 -3.75
CA LEU A 139 -8.74 4.36 -3.10
C LEU A 139 -9.80 3.26 -3.26
N GLN A 140 -9.38 2.05 -3.54
CA GLN A 140 -10.26 0.88 -3.50
C GLN A 140 -9.68 -0.22 -2.59
N GLU A 141 -10.54 -0.82 -1.78
CA GLU A 141 -10.20 -1.99 -1.00
C GLU A 141 -10.42 -3.25 -1.87
N VAL A 142 -9.31 -3.87 -2.26
CA VAL A 142 -9.33 -5.04 -3.14
C VAL A 142 -8.57 -6.17 -2.47
N ALA A 143 -9.24 -7.27 -2.17
CA ALA A 143 -8.69 -8.38 -1.42
C ALA A 143 -7.39 -8.92 -2.03
N THR A 144 -6.52 -9.45 -1.18
CA THR A 144 -5.32 -10.16 -1.63
C THR A 144 -5.72 -11.38 -2.48
N GLY A 145 -5.00 -11.62 -3.57
CA GLY A 145 -5.31 -12.70 -4.51
C GLY A 145 -6.35 -12.33 -5.59
N ALA A 146 -6.91 -11.12 -5.57
CA ALA A 146 -7.83 -10.62 -6.61
C ALA A 146 -7.14 -10.30 -7.96
N GLY A 147 -5.82 -10.40 -8.04
CA GLY A 147 -5.05 -10.00 -9.23
C GLY A 147 -4.88 -8.48 -9.33
N LYS A 148 -4.53 -7.82 -8.23
CA LYS A 148 -4.26 -6.35 -8.21
C LYS A 148 -3.24 -5.93 -9.27
N THR A 149 -2.25 -6.77 -9.57
CA THR A 149 -1.19 -6.43 -10.52
C THR A 149 -1.73 -6.29 -11.96
N ILE A 150 -2.64 -7.15 -12.41
CA ILE A 150 -3.25 -6.97 -13.74
C ILE A 150 -4.15 -5.73 -13.79
N ILE A 151 -4.80 -5.38 -12.67
CA ILE A 151 -5.57 -4.14 -12.54
C ILE A 151 -4.62 -2.93 -12.69
N THR A 152 -3.50 -2.89 -11.96
CA THR A 152 -2.53 -1.80 -12.06
C THR A 152 -1.88 -1.71 -13.43
N ALA A 153 -1.55 -2.85 -14.06
CA ALA A 153 -1.01 -2.89 -15.41
C ALA A 153 -2.00 -2.33 -16.44
N THR A 154 -3.29 -2.69 -16.31
CA THR A 154 -4.35 -2.17 -17.19
C THR A 154 -4.53 -0.67 -17.02
N LEU A 155 -4.59 -0.18 -15.77
CA LEU A 155 -4.68 1.25 -15.46
C LEU A 155 -3.47 2.03 -16.01
N SER A 156 -2.27 1.48 -15.84
CA SER A 156 -1.04 2.07 -16.39
C SER A 156 -1.09 2.13 -17.92
N LYS A 157 -1.59 1.08 -18.58
CA LYS A 157 -1.76 1.06 -20.04
C LYS A 157 -2.74 2.12 -20.54
N ILE A 158 -3.86 2.29 -19.85
CA ILE A 158 -4.88 3.28 -20.22
C ILE A 158 -4.32 4.71 -20.11
N THR A 159 -3.47 4.98 -19.12
CA THR A 159 -2.96 6.32 -18.85
C THR A 159 -1.67 6.70 -19.58
N GLU A 160 -1.09 5.82 -20.40
CA GLU A 160 0.17 6.07 -21.14
C GLU A 160 0.17 7.38 -21.93
N HIS A 161 -0.96 7.75 -22.53
CA HIS A 161 -1.06 8.95 -23.36
C HIS A 161 -1.07 10.27 -22.58
N TYR A 162 -1.30 10.22 -21.26
CA TYR A 162 -1.19 11.39 -20.38
C TYR A 162 0.23 11.62 -19.84
N GLY A 163 1.09 10.62 -19.91
CA GLY A 163 2.46 10.69 -19.43
C GLY A 163 2.93 9.38 -18.79
N ARG A 164 3.99 9.48 -18.02
CA ARG A 164 4.59 8.33 -17.35
C ARG A 164 3.75 7.89 -16.13
N SER A 165 3.70 6.60 -15.88
CA SER A 165 3.13 6.07 -14.63
C SER A 165 4.21 5.64 -13.64
N LEU A 166 3.97 5.94 -12.37
CA LEU A 166 4.78 5.52 -11.23
C LEU A 166 3.96 4.58 -10.35
N VAL A 167 4.42 3.34 -10.22
CA VAL A 167 3.79 2.33 -9.36
C VAL A 167 4.63 2.14 -8.10
N ILE A 168 4.05 2.44 -6.95
CA ILE A 168 4.72 2.34 -5.65
C ILE A 168 4.23 1.08 -4.96
N VAL A 169 5.15 0.17 -4.65
CA VAL A 169 4.86 -1.08 -3.95
C VAL A 169 5.63 -1.14 -2.62
N PRO A 170 5.18 -1.94 -1.63
CA PRO A 170 5.75 -1.89 -0.28
C PRO A 170 7.14 -2.50 -0.13
N ASN A 171 7.52 -3.46 -0.97
CA ASN A 171 8.78 -4.19 -0.81
C ASN A 171 9.40 -4.66 -2.13
N LYS A 172 10.67 -5.10 -2.06
CA LYS A 172 11.45 -5.51 -3.24
C LYS A 172 10.88 -6.73 -3.97
N SER A 173 10.31 -7.68 -3.26
CA SER A 173 9.73 -8.89 -3.87
C SER A 173 8.53 -8.53 -4.75
N LEU A 174 7.67 -7.60 -4.29
CA LEU A 174 6.55 -7.12 -5.07
C LEU A 174 6.99 -6.27 -6.26
N VAL A 175 8.13 -5.53 -6.18
CA VAL A 175 8.68 -4.84 -7.37
C VAL A 175 8.95 -5.84 -8.49
N THR A 176 9.68 -6.91 -8.18
CA THR A 176 10.04 -7.93 -9.19
C THR A 176 8.82 -8.64 -9.75
N GLN A 177 7.87 -9.02 -8.90
CA GLN A 177 6.63 -9.65 -9.33
C GLN A 177 5.79 -8.73 -10.23
N THR A 178 5.64 -7.47 -9.83
CA THR A 178 4.89 -6.48 -10.62
C THR A 178 5.59 -6.19 -11.95
N GLU A 179 6.92 -6.14 -11.97
CA GLU A 179 7.71 -6.00 -13.18
C GLU A 179 7.45 -7.16 -14.14
N ASP A 180 7.55 -8.42 -13.66
CA ASP A 180 7.29 -9.62 -14.46
C ASP A 180 5.89 -9.56 -15.10
N ASP A 181 4.87 -9.19 -14.34
CA ASP A 181 3.49 -9.08 -14.82
C ASP A 181 3.32 -7.98 -15.87
N TYR A 182 3.97 -6.82 -15.69
CA TYR A 182 3.97 -5.74 -16.68
C TYR A 182 4.66 -6.15 -17.97
N ILE A 183 5.79 -6.85 -17.88
CA ILE A 183 6.50 -7.43 -19.05
C ILE A 183 5.60 -8.44 -19.75
N ASN A 184 4.91 -9.30 -19.00
CA ASN A 184 3.97 -10.30 -19.54
C ASN A 184 2.79 -9.63 -20.29
N CYS A 185 2.37 -8.45 -19.83
CA CYS A 185 1.40 -7.62 -20.55
C CYS A 185 2.01 -6.83 -21.72
N GLY A 186 3.33 -6.92 -21.96
CA GLY A 186 4.05 -6.22 -23.03
C GLY A 186 4.12 -4.71 -22.82
N LEU A 187 4.25 -4.25 -21.57
CA LEU A 187 4.42 -2.85 -21.22
C LEU A 187 5.91 -2.47 -21.19
N ASP A 188 6.23 -1.21 -21.54
CA ASP A 188 7.57 -0.64 -21.38
C ASP A 188 7.80 -0.24 -19.93
N VAL A 189 8.34 -1.17 -19.14
CA VAL A 189 8.50 -1.04 -17.69
C VAL A 189 9.98 -1.04 -17.30
N GLY A 190 10.30 -0.28 -16.26
CA GLY A 190 11.58 -0.33 -15.56
C GLY A 190 11.36 -0.25 -14.06
N VAL A 191 12.41 -0.57 -13.30
CA VAL A 191 12.35 -0.63 -11.84
C VAL A 191 13.36 0.30 -11.19
N TYR A 192 12.98 0.85 -10.02
CA TYR A 192 13.85 1.71 -9.22
C TYR A 192 13.84 1.25 -7.75
N PHE A 193 14.76 0.35 -7.42
CA PHE A 193 14.97 -0.11 -6.05
C PHE A 193 16.37 -0.73 -5.87
N GLY A 194 16.91 -0.66 -4.65
CA GLY A 194 18.21 -1.25 -4.33
C GLY A 194 19.31 -0.84 -5.34
N ASP A 195 19.91 -1.84 -5.98
CA ASP A 195 20.96 -1.64 -6.98
C ASP A 195 20.42 -1.50 -8.41
N ARG A 196 19.15 -1.84 -8.65
CA ARG A 196 18.47 -1.68 -9.94
C ARG A 196 17.85 -0.29 -10.05
N LYS A 197 18.33 0.49 -11.03
CA LYS A 197 17.92 1.88 -11.25
C LYS A 197 17.73 2.12 -12.74
N GLU A 198 16.61 1.66 -13.25
CA GLU A 198 16.26 1.77 -14.66
C GLU A 198 15.44 3.05 -14.87
N LEU A 199 15.92 3.91 -15.74
CA LEU A 199 15.33 5.21 -16.05
C LEU A 199 14.78 5.25 -17.46
N GLY A 200 13.97 6.27 -17.77
CA GLY A 200 13.52 6.55 -19.13
C GLY A 200 12.43 5.60 -19.64
N LYS A 201 11.75 4.86 -18.77
CA LYS A 201 10.65 3.97 -19.12
C LYS A 201 9.29 4.65 -18.95
N THR A 202 8.32 4.20 -19.73
CA THR A 202 6.93 4.68 -19.66
C THR A 202 6.31 4.37 -18.30
N HIS A 203 6.57 3.17 -17.79
CA HIS A 203 6.13 2.73 -16.46
C HIS A 203 7.34 2.49 -15.58
N THR A 204 7.30 3.01 -14.37
CA THR A 204 8.35 2.79 -13.38
C THR A 204 7.76 2.19 -12.11
N ILE A 205 8.27 1.02 -11.69
CA ILE A 205 7.88 0.38 -10.45
C ILE A 205 8.97 0.62 -9.41
N CYS A 206 8.59 1.09 -8.23
CA CYS A 206 9.55 1.42 -7.18
C CYS A 206 9.00 1.11 -5.79
N THR A 207 9.87 1.19 -4.79
CA THR A 207 9.43 1.18 -3.38
C THR A 207 9.42 2.60 -2.83
N TRP A 208 8.51 2.89 -1.89
CA TRP A 208 8.48 4.18 -1.21
C TRP A 208 9.81 4.48 -0.46
N GLN A 209 10.51 3.43 0.01
CA GLN A 209 11.82 3.56 0.65
C GLN A 209 12.87 4.12 -0.32
N SER A 210 12.87 3.62 -1.56
CA SER A 210 13.80 4.09 -2.59
C SER A 210 13.58 5.55 -2.95
N LEU A 211 12.32 5.97 -3.08
CA LEU A 211 11.95 7.37 -3.30
C LEU A 211 12.38 8.27 -2.14
N ASN A 212 12.17 7.82 -0.91
CA ASN A 212 12.57 8.56 0.30
C ASN A 212 14.09 8.70 0.43
N ILE A 213 14.85 7.68 0.02
CA ILE A 213 16.32 7.75 -0.03
C ILE A 213 16.76 8.77 -1.09
N LEU A 214 16.14 8.74 -2.28
CA LEU A 214 16.44 9.67 -3.36
C LEU A 214 16.12 11.12 -2.96
N ASP A 215 14.98 11.36 -2.32
CA ASP A 215 14.60 12.69 -1.79
C ASP A 215 15.62 13.22 -0.77
N LYS A 216 16.09 12.36 0.12
CA LYS A 216 17.13 12.74 1.10
C LYS A 216 18.45 13.09 0.43
N ARG A 217 18.95 12.25 -0.47
CA ARG A 217 20.20 12.47 -1.18
C ARG A 217 20.16 13.76 -2.01
N SER A 218 19.06 14.01 -2.70
CA SER A 218 18.85 15.26 -3.44
C SER A 218 18.96 16.48 -2.53
N LYS A 219 18.40 16.42 -1.33
CA LYS A 219 18.44 17.52 -0.34
C LYS A 219 19.83 17.77 0.26
N TYR A 220 20.66 16.73 0.36
CA TYR A 220 22.01 16.85 0.90
C TYR A 220 23.06 17.20 -0.16
N GLY A 221 22.65 17.47 -1.41
CA GLY A 221 23.54 17.90 -2.49
C GLY A 221 24.51 16.82 -2.98
N GLU A 222 24.18 15.55 -2.78
CA GLU A 222 24.91 14.46 -3.42
C GLU A 222 24.72 14.58 -4.95
N ASP A 223 25.78 14.34 -5.72
CA ASP A 223 25.77 14.36 -7.20
C ASP A 223 25.05 13.12 -7.75
N VAL A 224 23.74 13.08 -7.56
CA VAL A 224 22.83 12.03 -7.98
C VAL A 224 21.63 12.66 -8.66
N LEU A 225 20.94 11.89 -9.51
CA LEU A 225 19.65 12.25 -10.06
C LEU A 225 18.73 12.78 -8.94
N SER A 226 18.20 13.98 -9.08
CA SER A 226 17.27 14.53 -8.12
C SER A 226 15.92 13.81 -8.17
N LEU A 227 15.17 13.80 -7.06
CA LEU A 227 13.83 13.23 -7.05
C LEU A 227 12.89 13.99 -8.04
N ALA A 228 13.08 15.28 -8.22
CA ALA A 228 12.29 16.07 -9.17
C ALA A 228 12.52 15.62 -10.61
N GLU A 229 13.78 15.43 -11.03
CA GLU A 229 14.13 14.90 -12.36
C GLU A 229 13.63 13.47 -12.56
N PHE A 230 13.72 12.63 -11.51
CA PHE A 230 13.19 11.27 -11.57
C PHE A 230 11.66 11.25 -11.80
N LEU A 231 10.94 12.20 -11.24
CA LEU A 231 9.48 12.31 -11.32
C LEU A 231 9.00 13.13 -12.53
N GLU A 232 9.90 13.66 -13.35
CA GLU A 232 9.53 14.43 -14.53
C GLU A 232 8.64 13.60 -15.47
N GLY A 233 7.55 14.21 -15.94
CA GLY A 233 6.58 13.58 -16.84
C GLY A 233 5.67 12.52 -16.19
N VAL A 234 5.73 12.33 -14.85
CA VAL A 234 4.79 11.45 -14.14
C VAL A 234 3.44 12.12 -14.01
N SER A 235 2.45 11.60 -14.72
CA SER A 235 1.03 12.00 -14.66
C SER A 235 0.18 11.08 -13.82
N THR A 236 0.59 9.80 -13.69
CA THR A 236 -0.17 8.76 -13.00
C THR A 236 0.65 8.17 -11.87
N VAL A 237 0.07 8.13 -10.68
CA VAL A 237 0.65 7.47 -9.49
C VAL A 237 -0.31 6.39 -9.02
N ILE A 238 0.18 5.16 -8.96
CA ILE A 238 -0.55 4.02 -8.42
C ILE A 238 0.20 3.51 -7.19
N VAL A 239 -0.48 3.40 -6.06
CA VAL A 239 0.10 2.88 -4.82
C VAL A 239 -0.58 1.56 -4.47
N ASP A 240 0.18 0.48 -4.55
CA ASP A 240 -0.30 -0.84 -4.11
C ASP A 240 0.04 -1.09 -2.65
N GLU A 241 -0.85 -1.80 -1.95
CA GLU A 241 -0.77 -2.09 -0.52
C GLU A 241 -0.51 -0.82 0.33
N VAL A 242 -1.32 0.19 0.09
CA VAL A 242 -1.18 1.53 0.70
C VAL A 242 -0.99 1.48 2.22
N HIS A 243 -1.63 0.52 2.90
CA HIS A 243 -1.57 0.34 4.36
C HIS A 243 -0.17 -0.08 4.87
N GLN A 244 0.68 -0.66 4.02
CA GLN A 244 2.02 -1.12 4.42
C GLN A 244 3.08 -0.02 4.41
N ALA A 245 2.81 1.12 3.80
CA ALA A 245 3.72 2.25 3.83
C ALA A 245 3.62 2.98 5.17
N LYS A 246 4.74 3.51 5.67
CA LYS A 246 4.68 4.46 6.78
C LYS A 246 3.87 5.67 6.34
N ALA A 247 2.67 5.83 6.88
CA ALA A 247 1.68 6.82 6.46
C ALA A 247 2.26 8.24 6.31
N GLU A 248 3.15 8.66 7.21
CA GLU A 248 3.78 9.97 7.14
C GLU A 248 4.77 10.11 5.97
N VAL A 249 5.58 9.08 5.69
CA VAL A 249 6.58 9.14 4.60
C VAL A 249 5.87 9.12 3.25
N LEU A 250 4.91 8.20 3.08
CA LEU A 250 4.13 8.13 1.85
C LEU A 250 3.33 9.42 1.64
N LYS A 251 2.66 9.92 2.68
CA LYS A 251 1.96 11.21 2.62
C LYS A 251 2.89 12.33 2.14
N ASN A 252 4.09 12.46 2.72
CA ASN A 252 5.03 13.51 2.32
C ASN A 252 5.47 13.38 0.86
N LEU A 253 5.75 12.18 0.37
CA LEU A 253 6.07 11.94 -1.05
C LEU A 253 4.91 12.34 -1.96
N LEU A 254 3.71 11.90 -1.64
CA LEU A 254 2.53 12.12 -2.46
C LEU A 254 2.02 13.56 -2.44
N THR A 255 2.13 14.26 -1.29
CA THR A 255 1.59 15.62 -1.14
C THR A 255 2.59 16.73 -1.47
N ARG A 256 3.89 16.41 -1.56
CA ARG A 256 4.94 17.40 -1.86
C ARG A 256 5.60 17.15 -3.21
N ASN A 257 6.15 15.93 -3.39
CA ASN A 257 6.95 15.63 -4.57
C ASN A 257 6.09 15.25 -5.79
N LEU A 258 4.96 14.57 -5.56
CA LEU A 258 4.01 14.11 -6.58
C LEU A 258 2.72 14.93 -6.59
N LYS A 259 2.74 16.13 -6.06
CA LYS A 259 1.56 16.99 -5.89
C LYS A 259 0.88 17.42 -7.20
N ASN A 260 1.59 17.38 -8.31
CA ASN A 260 1.07 17.76 -9.63
C ASN A 260 0.59 16.56 -10.46
N ALA A 261 0.66 15.32 -9.96
CA ALA A 261 0.13 14.17 -10.67
C ALA A 261 -1.40 14.16 -10.58
N PRO A 262 -2.13 14.33 -11.70
CA PRO A 262 -3.60 14.44 -11.69
C PRO A 262 -4.28 13.10 -11.43
N ILE A 263 -3.64 11.99 -11.78
CA ILE A 263 -4.17 10.64 -11.60
C ILE A 263 -3.47 9.99 -10.42
N ARG A 264 -4.26 9.65 -9.39
CA ARG A 264 -3.75 9.17 -8.10
C ARG A 264 -4.63 8.03 -7.61
N TRP A 265 -4.19 6.80 -7.76
CA TRP A 265 -4.96 5.62 -7.39
C TRP A 265 -4.26 4.78 -6.33
N GLY A 266 -5.03 4.34 -5.36
CA GLY A 266 -4.56 3.46 -4.30
C GLY A 266 -5.32 2.13 -4.29
N LEU A 267 -4.59 1.05 -4.07
CA LEU A 267 -5.13 -0.28 -3.84
C LEU A 267 -4.65 -0.80 -2.49
N THR A 268 -5.53 -1.51 -1.79
CA THR A 268 -5.17 -2.15 -0.53
C THR A 268 -6.07 -3.35 -0.27
N GLY A 269 -5.53 -4.41 0.31
CA GLY A 269 -6.34 -5.52 0.81
C GLY A 269 -7.00 -5.25 2.15
N THR A 270 -6.62 -4.17 2.83
CA THR A 270 -7.13 -3.80 4.15
C THR A 270 -7.01 -2.30 4.36
N ILE A 271 -8.11 -1.63 4.63
CA ILE A 271 -8.11 -0.21 5.01
C ILE A 271 -7.60 -0.09 6.45
N PRO A 272 -6.67 0.86 6.76
CA PRO A 272 -6.21 1.09 8.11
C PRO A 272 -7.37 1.40 9.07
N LYS A 273 -7.36 0.75 10.24
CA LYS A 273 -8.36 0.98 11.29
C LYS A 273 -8.09 2.28 12.05
N GLU A 274 -6.84 2.69 12.13
CA GLU A 274 -6.44 3.91 12.81
C GLU A 274 -6.80 5.14 11.97
N LYS A 275 -7.62 6.00 12.53
CA LYS A 275 -8.21 7.13 11.81
C LYS A 275 -7.15 8.09 11.24
N PHE A 276 -6.06 8.34 11.97
CA PHE A 276 -5.00 9.23 11.49
C PHE A 276 -4.23 8.63 10.28
N GLU A 277 -4.09 7.31 10.21
CA GLU A 277 -3.47 6.62 9.06
C GLU A 277 -4.41 6.66 7.85
N PHE A 278 -5.68 6.35 8.06
CA PHE A 278 -6.70 6.47 7.03
C PHE A 278 -6.76 7.88 6.44
N GLU A 279 -6.81 8.92 7.29
CA GLU A 279 -6.87 10.31 6.85
C GLU A 279 -5.59 10.76 6.12
N ALA A 280 -4.43 10.19 6.45
CA ALA A 280 -3.20 10.44 5.70
C ALA A 280 -3.27 9.88 4.27
N ILE A 281 -3.86 8.71 4.08
CA ILE A 281 -4.10 8.10 2.77
C ILE A 281 -5.15 8.91 2.02
N HIS A 282 -6.28 9.22 2.66
CA HIS A 282 -7.35 10.01 2.08
C HIS A 282 -6.85 11.38 1.59
N ALA A 283 -6.09 12.10 2.42
CA ALA A 283 -5.49 13.39 2.04
C ALA A 283 -4.59 13.29 0.80
N SER A 284 -3.87 12.19 0.64
CA SER A 284 -2.81 12.06 -0.37
C SER A 284 -3.22 11.32 -1.64
N ILE A 285 -4.26 10.50 -1.60
CA ILE A 285 -4.73 9.68 -2.72
C ILE A 285 -6.17 10.02 -3.09
N GLY A 286 -7.10 9.97 -2.14
CA GLY A 286 -8.51 10.23 -2.39
C GLY A 286 -9.43 9.38 -1.52
N PRO A 287 -10.75 9.50 -1.73
CA PRO A 287 -11.76 8.74 -1.00
C PRO A 287 -11.75 7.26 -1.37
N VAL A 288 -12.30 6.43 -0.48
CA VAL A 288 -12.62 5.03 -0.78
C VAL A 288 -13.88 4.98 -1.64
N ILE A 289 -13.76 4.44 -2.85
CA ILE A 289 -14.86 4.41 -3.84
C ILE A 289 -15.42 3.01 -4.09
N GLY A 290 -14.71 1.97 -3.65
CA GLY A 290 -15.14 0.58 -3.87
C GLY A 290 -14.44 -0.40 -2.94
N GLN A 291 -15.07 -1.57 -2.82
CA GLN A 291 -14.55 -2.66 -2.02
C GLN A 291 -14.87 -4.00 -2.68
N ILE A 292 -13.87 -4.86 -2.80
CA ILE A 292 -14.02 -6.27 -3.20
C ILE A 292 -13.43 -7.13 -2.09
N SER A 293 -14.28 -7.80 -1.37
CA SER A 293 -13.88 -8.60 -0.20
C SER A 293 -13.35 -9.99 -0.57
N ALA A 294 -12.53 -10.58 0.30
CA ALA A 294 -12.09 -11.96 0.13
C ALA A 294 -13.28 -12.94 0.10
N LYS A 295 -14.34 -12.65 0.87
CA LYS A 295 -15.55 -13.49 0.90
C LYS A 295 -16.26 -13.50 -0.46
N GLU A 296 -16.45 -12.35 -1.10
CA GLU A 296 -17.03 -12.28 -2.45
C GLU A 296 -16.22 -13.07 -3.46
N LEU A 297 -14.88 -12.99 -3.38
CA LEU A 297 -14.00 -13.73 -4.29
C LEU A 297 -14.02 -15.24 -4.02
N GLN A 298 -14.22 -15.67 -2.77
CA GLN A 298 -14.46 -17.07 -2.41
C GLN A 298 -15.80 -17.55 -2.97
N ASP A 299 -16.88 -16.79 -2.79
CA ASP A 299 -18.21 -17.12 -3.29
C ASP A 299 -18.25 -17.17 -4.83
N LYS A 300 -17.42 -16.38 -5.51
CA LYS A 300 -17.20 -16.44 -6.96
C LYS A 300 -16.23 -17.57 -7.40
N GLY A 301 -15.68 -18.34 -6.49
CA GLY A 301 -14.71 -19.41 -6.78
C GLY A 301 -13.34 -18.90 -7.26
N VAL A 302 -13.03 -17.62 -7.06
CA VAL A 302 -11.73 -17.00 -7.41
C VAL A 302 -10.67 -17.30 -6.37
N LEU A 303 -11.06 -17.27 -5.09
CA LEU A 303 -10.21 -17.62 -3.96
C LEU A 303 -10.69 -18.95 -3.36
N SER A 304 -9.73 -19.73 -2.86
CA SER A 304 -10.02 -20.95 -2.12
C SER A 304 -10.74 -20.63 -0.81
N GLU A 305 -11.59 -21.53 -0.35
CA GLU A 305 -12.17 -21.44 0.99
C GLU A 305 -11.06 -21.45 2.05
N CYS A 306 -11.25 -20.68 3.10
CA CYS A 306 -10.32 -20.60 4.23
C CYS A 306 -11.05 -20.98 5.51
N HIS A 307 -10.57 -22.03 6.18
CA HIS A 307 -11.04 -22.43 7.51
C HIS A 307 -10.00 -22.03 8.56
N VAL A 308 -10.41 -21.25 9.55
CA VAL A 308 -9.53 -20.80 10.64
C VAL A 308 -9.81 -21.62 11.89
N ASN A 309 -8.81 -22.39 12.34
CA ASN A 309 -8.84 -23.11 13.60
C ASN A 309 -7.96 -22.39 14.62
N ILE A 310 -8.53 -21.95 15.73
CA ILE A 310 -7.81 -21.29 16.81
C ILE A 310 -7.53 -22.35 17.90
N VAL A 311 -6.24 -22.65 18.12
CA VAL A 311 -5.80 -23.50 19.23
C VAL A 311 -5.33 -22.61 20.37
N GLN A 312 -6.12 -22.53 21.44
CA GLN A 312 -5.76 -21.79 22.62
C GLN A 312 -4.92 -22.68 23.55
N LEU A 313 -3.67 -22.29 23.80
CA LEU A 313 -2.83 -22.90 24.84
C LEU A 313 -3.07 -22.12 26.14
N ILE A 314 -3.48 -22.85 27.17
CA ILE A 314 -3.68 -22.28 28.51
C ILE A 314 -2.39 -22.44 29.28
N ASP A 315 -1.79 -21.34 29.67
CA ASP A 315 -0.55 -21.27 30.43
C ASP A 315 -0.65 -20.14 31.47
N THR A 316 -0.04 -20.35 32.64
CA THR A 316 -0.21 -19.43 33.78
C THR A 316 1.06 -18.69 34.24
N PRO A 317 2.20 -18.70 33.56
CA PRO A 317 3.35 -17.93 34.02
C PRO A 317 3.09 -16.43 33.99
N VAL A 318 3.55 -15.75 35.02
CA VAL A 318 3.51 -14.30 35.12
C VAL A 318 4.87 -13.74 34.71
N HIS A 319 4.86 -12.83 33.75
CA HIS A 319 6.07 -12.19 33.26
C HIS A 319 6.09 -10.69 33.64
N SER A 320 7.27 -10.16 33.94
CA SER A 320 7.41 -8.78 34.37
C SER A 320 7.32 -7.77 33.21
N ASN A 321 7.54 -8.22 31.96
CA ASN A 321 7.45 -7.40 30.76
C ASN A 321 7.25 -8.23 29.50
N TYR A 322 6.86 -7.54 28.41
CA TYR A 322 6.62 -8.17 27.10
C TYR A 322 7.81 -8.97 26.55
N GLN A 323 9.05 -8.51 26.78
CA GLN A 323 10.23 -9.20 26.24
C GLN A 323 10.46 -10.55 26.90
N GLU A 324 10.22 -10.65 28.20
CA GLU A 324 10.29 -11.91 28.94
C GLU A 324 9.18 -12.88 28.52
N GLU A 325 7.96 -12.36 28.36
CA GLU A 325 6.84 -13.14 27.86
C GLU A 325 7.12 -13.68 26.47
N LEU A 326 7.55 -12.82 25.52
CA LEU A 326 7.90 -13.23 24.18
C LEU A 326 9.00 -14.28 24.16
N LYS A 327 10.07 -14.07 24.95
CA LYS A 327 11.15 -15.05 25.09
C LYS A 327 10.63 -16.41 25.60
N TYR A 328 9.78 -16.40 26.61
CA TYR A 328 9.13 -17.61 27.11
C TYR A 328 8.33 -18.31 26.02
N LEU A 329 7.43 -17.58 25.33
CA LEU A 329 6.56 -18.12 24.29
C LEU A 329 7.33 -18.81 23.14
N VAL A 330 8.47 -18.24 22.73
CA VAL A 330 9.27 -18.78 21.61
C VAL A 330 10.29 -19.85 22.03
N SER A 331 10.62 -19.95 23.32
CA SER A 331 11.66 -20.86 23.82
C SER A 331 11.13 -22.02 24.68
N ASN A 332 9.86 -22.02 25.06
CA ASN A 332 9.25 -23.07 25.84
C ASN A 332 9.26 -24.41 25.10
N ASP A 333 10.03 -25.36 25.57
CA ASP A 333 10.27 -26.63 24.87
C ASP A 333 8.99 -27.47 24.73
N GLN A 334 8.09 -27.46 25.73
CA GLN A 334 6.82 -28.20 25.66
C GLN A 334 5.91 -27.62 24.55
N ARG A 335 5.87 -26.29 24.43
CA ARG A 335 5.12 -25.62 23.40
C ARG A 335 5.70 -25.90 22.01
N VAL A 336 7.02 -25.82 21.86
CA VAL A 336 7.73 -26.12 20.60
C VAL A 336 7.51 -27.56 20.17
N ASP A 337 7.62 -28.52 21.13
CA ASP A 337 7.34 -29.93 20.87
C ASP A 337 5.88 -30.17 20.42
N TYR A 338 4.92 -29.53 21.09
CA TYR A 338 3.52 -29.58 20.68
C TYR A 338 3.31 -29.06 19.24
N LEU A 339 3.91 -27.91 18.91
CA LEU A 339 3.83 -27.34 17.57
C LEU A 339 4.49 -28.24 16.52
N GLY A 340 5.63 -28.86 16.84
CA GLY A 340 6.28 -29.83 15.97
C GLY A 340 5.40 -31.07 15.71
N LYS A 341 4.76 -31.61 16.73
CA LYS A 341 3.80 -32.73 16.60
C LYS A 341 2.58 -32.34 15.78
N LEU A 342 2.04 -31.16 16.01
CA LEU A 342 0.90 -30.61 15.23
C LEU A 342 1.28 -30.45 13.76
N ALA A 343 2.42 -29.86 13.45
CA ALA A 343 2.90 -29.66 12.08
C ALA A 343 3.11 -31.00 11.36
N ASN A 344 3.72 -32.01 12.04
CA ASN A 344 3.88 -33.35 11.48
C ASN A 344 2.55 -34.07 11.21
N LYS A 345 1.48 -33.72 11.92
CA LYS A 345 0.13 -34.21 11.64
C LYS A 345 -0.50 -33.49 10.46
N ILE A 346 -0.40 -32.16 10.44
CA ILE A 346 -1.03 -31.32 9.39
C ILE A 346 -0.40 -31.55 8.02
N LYS A 347 0.93 -31.74 7.95
CA LYS A 347 1.63 -31.99 6.68
C LYS A 347 1.10 -33.20 5.90
N GLN A 348 0.42 -34.14 6.57
CA GLN A 348 -0.19 -35.30 5.90
C GLN A 348 -1.39 -34.92 5.06
N SER A 349 -1.98 -33.73 5.28
CA SER A 349 -3.15 -33.23 4.58
C SER A 349 -2.80 -32.27 3.45
N GLY A 350 -1.53 -31.87 3.30
CA GLY A 350 -1.09 -30.93 2.26
C GLY A 350 0.15 -30.10 2.65
N ASN A 351 0.52 -29.18 1.76
CA ASN A 351 1.61 -28.27 2.00
C ASN A 351 1.33 -27.36 3.22
N THR A 352 2.31 -27.19 4.07
CA THR A 352 2.17 -26.49 5.34
C THR A 352 3.18 -25.35 5.44
N LEU A 353 2.69 -24.12 5.66
CA LEU A 353 3.53 -22.96 5.97
C LEU A 353 3.45 -22.65 7.47
N ILE A 354 4.60 -22.58 8.14
CA ILE A 354 4.72 -22.19 9.55
C ILE A 354 5.41 -20.83 9.62
N LEU A 355 4.72 -19.83 10.13
CA LEU A 355 5.30 -18.50 10.33
C LEU A 355 5.80 -18.36 11.78
N VAL A 356 7.05 -17.91 11.92
CA VAL A 356 7.70 -17.71 13.22
C VAL A 356 8.25 -16.29 13.34
N ASP A 357 8.18 -15.72 14.55
CA ASP A 357 8.71 -14.38 14.84
C ASP A 357 10.25 -14.38 15.05
N ARG A 358 10.83 -15.51 15.48
CA ARG A 358 12.25 -15.62 15.82
C ARG A 358 12.94 -16.76 15.07
N ILE A 359 14.15 -16.48 14.58
CA ILE A 359 14.99 -17.47 13.92
C ILE A 359 15.20 -18.70 14.82
N SER A 360 15.49 -18.48 16.10
CA SER A 360 15.71 -19.58 17.05
C SER A 360 14.50 -20.50 17.23
N ALA A 361 13.28 -19.97 17.15
CA ALA A 361 12.07 -20.80 17.19
C ALA A 361 11.91 -21.63 15.91
N GLY A 362 12.22 -21.03 14.74
CA GLY A 362 12.22 -21.72 13.46
C GLY A 362 13.25 -22.86 13.41
N GLU A 363 14.46 -22.64 13.92
CA GLU A 363 15.51 -23.68 14.01
C GLU A 363 15.11 -24.86 14.89
N LYS A 364 14.50 -24.59 16.05
CA LYS A 364 13.97 -25.63 16.92
C LYS A 364 12.86 -26.45 16.25
N LEU A 365 11.93 -25.78 15.57
CA LEU A 365 10.85 -26.44 14.83
C LEU A 365 11.39 -27.27 13.67
N GLN A 366 12.36 -26.76 12.92
CA GLN A 366 13.01 -27.49 11.83
C GLN A 366 13.63 -28.78 12.31
N ALA A 367 14.26 -28.77 13.47
CA ALA A 367 14.84 -29.99 14.07
C ALA A 367 13.78 -31.04 14.45
N LEU A 368 12.54 -30.63 14.71
CA LEU A 368 11.43 -31.53 15.09
C LEU A 368 10.55 -31.97 13.90
N ILE A 369 10.71 -31.31 12.74
CA ILE A 369 9.90 -31.59 11.55
C ILE A 369 10.84 -32.05 10.43
N PRO A 370 11.02 -33.39 10.25
CA PRO A 370 11.85 -33.91 9.17
C PRO A 370 11.38 -33.40 7.80
N ASP A 371 12.35 -33.15 6.92
CA ASP A 371 12.13 -32.68 5.53
C ASP A 371 11.50 -31.28 5.42
N SER A 372 11.52 -30.49 6.51
CA SER A 372 11.08 -29.09 6.46
C SER A 372 12.18 -28.17 5.95
N VAL A 373 11.80 -27.15 5.18
CA VAL A 373 12.69 -26.09 4.69
C VAL A 373 12.51 -24.84 5.55
N PHE A 374 13.62 -24.27 6.04
CA PHE A 374 13.56 -23.01 6.80
C PHE A 374 14.07 -21.82 5.98
N VAL A 375 13.17 -20.91 5.66
CA VAL A 375 13.44 -19.68 4.90
C VAL A 375 13.65 -18.52 5.88
N LYS A 376 14.88 -18.03 5.97
CA LYS A 376 15.28 -16.88 6.82
C LYS A 376 15.36 -15.59 6.01
N GLY A 377 15.34 -14.44 6.72
CA GLY A 377 15.47 -13.11 6.12
C GLY A 377 16.73 -12.91 5.26
N ASP A 378 17.81 -13.60 5.56
CA ASP A 378 19.13 -13.50 4.91
C ASP A 378 19.23 -14.32 3.61
N VAL A 379 18.24 -15.16 3.29
CA VAL A 379 18.24 -15.99 2.08
C VAL A 379 18.05 -15.10 0.86
N LYS A 380 18.90 -15.24 -0.17
CA LYS A 380 18.81 -14.49 -1.40
C LYS A 380 17.46 -14.71 -2.09
N LEU A 381 16.94 -13.68 -2.75
CA LEU A 381 15.65 -13.72 -3.46
C LEU A 381 15.52 -14.90 -4.44
N LYS A 382 16.62 -15.24 -5.13
CA LYS A 382 16.66 -16.36 -6.06
C LYS A 382 16.42 -17.70 -5.33
N ASP A 383 17.14 -17.92 -4.25
CA ASP A 383 17.04 -19.17 -3.48
C ASP A 383 15.67 -19.32 -2.79
N ARG A 384 15.03 -18.19 -2.44
CA ARG A 384 13.64 -18.18 -1.96
C ARG A 384 12.66 -18.57 -3.06
N LYS A 385 12.84 -18.08 -4.28
CA LYS A 385 11.97 -18.41 -5.41
C LYS A 385 12.09 -19.90 -5.74
N GLU A 386 13.30 -20.44 -5.79
CA GLU A 386 13.55 -21.86 -6.00
C GLU A 386 12.87 -22.73 -4.92
N ALA A 387 12.99 -22.34 -3.64
CA ALA A 387 12.34 -23.06 -2.54
C ALA A 387 10.79 -22.99 -2.63
N TYR A 388 10.24 -21.89 -3.08
CA TYR A 388 8.78 -21.77 -3.30
C TYR A 388 8.30 -22.57 -4.52
N ASP A 389 9.08 -22.61 -5.58
CA ASP A 389 8.76 -23.37 -6.79
C ASP A 389 8.77 -24.89 -6.51
N GLU A 390 9.77 -25.39 -5.76
CA GLU A 390 9.81 -26.78 -5.29
C GLU A 390 8.58 -27.15 -4.43
N ILE A 391 8.09 -26.22 -3.61
CA ILE A 391 6.90 -26.45 -2.76
C ILE A 391 5.63 -26.49 -3.61
N ASN A 392 5.54 -25.64 -4.61
CA ASN A 392 4.36 -25.59 -5.49
C ASN A 392 4.25 -26.83 -6.38
N GLU A 393 5.39 -27.46 -6.73
CA GLU A 393 5.44 -28.66 -7.55
C GLU A 393 5.25 -29.95 -6.74
N GLY A 394 5.43 -29.91 -5.43
CA GLY A 394 5.35 -31.05 -4.55
C GLY A 394 4.13 -31.10 -3.66
N THR A 395 3.93 -32.23 -2.98
CA THR A 395 2.86 -32.44 -2.00
C THR A 395 3.42 -32.73 -0.63
N ASN A 396 2.73 -32.26 0.42
CA ASN A 396 3.07 -32.50 1.83
C ASN A 396 4.39 -31.86 2.31
N HIS A 397 4.84 -30.80 1.66
CA HIS A 397 6.01 -30.02 2.10
C HIS A 397 5.70 -29.15 3.33
N VAL A 398 6.69 -28.99 4.20
CA VAL A 398 6.62 -28.05 5.31
C VAL A 398 7.67 -26.97 5.13
N VAL A 399 7.20 -25.72 5.09
CA VAL A 399 8.06 -24.54 5.08
C VAL A 399 7.90 -23.80 6.37
N ILE A 400 9.02 -23.50 6.99
CA ILE A 400 9.10 -22.60 8.14
C ILE A 400 9.68 -21.27 7.63
N ALA A 401 9.04 -20.16 7.93
CA ALA A 401 9.52 -18.85 7.48
C ALA A 401 9.47 -17.82 8.61
N THR A 402 10.44 -16.90 8.62
CA THR A 402 10.35 -15.68 9.44
C THR A 402 9.59 -14.58 8.71
N TYR A 403 8.90 -13.73 9.48
CA TYR A 403 8.25 -12.53 8.95
C TYR A 403 9.22 -11.61 8.20
#